data_d16abf1ee816ce98d359ed26a8af03d8
#
_entry.id   d16abf1ee816ce98d359ed26a8af03d8
#
_cell.length_a   1.000
_cell.length_b   1.000
_cell.length_c   1.000
_cell.angle_alpha   90.00
_cell.angle_beta   90.00
_cell.angle_gamma   90.00
#
_symmetry.space_group_name_H-M   'P 1'
#
loop_
_entity.id
_entity.type
_entity.pdbx_description
1 polymer ?
#
loop_
_entity_poly.entity_id
_entity_poly.type
_entity_poly.pdbx_seq_one_letter_code
_entity_poly.pdbx_strand_id
1 'polypeptide(L)'
;MDALRLENISFSYNGSEKIFDNVNFTLEYGDFVLLSGVSGEGKSTLLSIINGMIPFITSGKLEGKIYVNSEDVTAVRVSERAKLIGTVLQNADEQIVYDIVRDEIAFGCENLDIPVETIDRRIEASTNMMKISPDAKTRTMSGGQKQRLITASTLAMKQKIIILDEPLANLDVEGAHILLGALRSLSKSGYAVLLVEHRLDVVRPYVNKVMWIKDKNVTMSADKDAVLRCERVIEPENRLHTV
;
A
#
# COMPACT_ATOMS: atom_id res chain seq x y z
N MET A 1 0.11 -19.33 -3.76
CA MET A 1 -0.29 -19.37 -2.32
C MET A 1 -0.84 -18.02 -1.96
N ASP A 2 -2.06 -17.98 -1.41
CA ASP A 2 -2.78 -16.75 -1.11
C ASP A 2 -2.08 -16.00 0.03
N ALA A 3 -1.70 -14.76 -0.22
CA ALA A 3 -1.19 -13.85 0.80
C ALA A 3 -2.36 -13.13 1.49
N LEU A 4 -3.27 -12.57 0.68
CA LEU A 4 -4.46 -11.84 1.13
C LEU A 4 -5.64 -12.28 0.27
N ARG A 5 -6.79 -12.58 0.90
CA ARG A 5 -8.02 -12.93 0.18
C ARG A 5 -9.22 -12.25 0.84
N LEU A 6 -10.02 -11.61 0.02
CA LEU A 6 -11.28 -11.01 0.40
C LEU A 6 -12.43 -11.83 -0.18
N GLU A 7 -13.42 -12.15 0.65
CA GLU A 7 -14.59 -12.93 0.27
C GLU A 7 -15.89 -12.19 0.62
N ASN A 8 -16.70 -11.93 -0.40
CA ASN A 8 -18.04 -11.33 -0.29
C ASN A 8 -18.05 -10.01 0.49
N ILE A 9 -17.01 -9.19 0.33
CA ILE A 9 -16.91 -7.93 1.05
C ILE A 9 -17.95 -6.96 0.53
N SER A 10 -18.86 -6.56 1.43
CA SER A 10 -19.77 -5.44 1.24
C SER A 10 -19.55 -4.42 2.34
N PHE A 11 -19.49 -3.14 1.98
CA PHE A 11 -19.23 -2.07 2.94
C PHE A 11 -20.06 -0.83 2.63
N SER A 12 -20.56 -0.20 3.71
CA SER A 12 -21.13 1.16 3.69
C SER A 12 -20.73 1.93 4.93
N TYR A 13 -20.47 3.22 4.79
CA TYR A 13 -20.41 4.10 5.95
C TYR A 13 -21.81 4.24 6.58
N ASN A 14 -21.88 4.60 7.86
CA ASN A 14 -23.15 4.67 8.60
C ASN A 14 -24.20 5.51 7.87
N GLY A 15 -25.33 4.87 7.55
CA GLY A 15 -26.46 5.51 6.88
C GLY A 15 -26.24 5.89 5.40
N SER A 16 -25.11 5.51 4.81
CA SER A 16 -24.78 5.83 3.42
C SER A 16 -25.05 4.66 2.46
N GLU A 17 -24.98 4.96 1.17
CA GLU A 17 -24.98 3.96 0.12
C GLU A 17 -23.76 3.04 0.22
N LYS A 18 -23.88 1.80 -0.28
CA LYS A 18 -22.73 0.87 -0.34
C LYS A 18 -21.61 1.45 -1.17
N ILE A 19 -20.38 1.37 -0.64
CA ILE A 19 -19.14 1.63 -1.37
C ILE A 19 -18.70 0.36 -2.12
N PHE A 20 -18.83 -0.80 -1.45
CA PHE A 20 -18.55 -2.11 -2.04
C PHE A 20 -19.76 -3.03 -1.92
N ASP A 21 -19.96 -3.86 -2.94
CA ASP A 21 -21.03 -4.85 -2.96
C ASP A 21 -20.50 -6.19 -3.48
N ASN A 22 -20.36 -7.16 -2.58
CA ASN A 22 -19.90 -8.52 -2.87
C ASN A 22 -18.52 -8.60 -3.56
N VAL A 23 -17.56 -7.80 -3.11
CA VAL A 23 -16.20 -7.77 -3.64
C VAL A 23 -15.45 -9.04 -3.27
N ASN A 24 -14.80 -9.65 -4.26
CA ASN A 24 -13.98 -10.84 -4.12
C ASN A 24 -12.67 -10.65 -4.89
N PHE A 25 -11.52 -10.88 -4.24
CA PHE A 25 -10.22 -10.99 -4.92
C PHE A 25 -9.19 -11.72 -4.07
N THR A 26 -8.13 -12.16 -4.70
CA THR A 26 -6.99 -12.81 -4.05
C THR A 26 -5.68 -12.18 -4.53
N LEU A 27 -4.84 -11.76 -3.57
CA LEU A 27 -3.48 -11.34 -3.79
C LEU A 27 -2.55 -12.51 -3.44
N GLU A 28 -1.71 -12.93 -4.36
CA GLU A 28 -0.78 -14.03 -4.16
C GLU A 28 0.63 -13.54 -3.81
N TYR A 29 1.40 -14.38 -3.14
CA TYR A 29 2.84 -14.10 -2.98
C TYR A 29 3.53 -14.04 -4.35
N GLY A 30 4.34 -13.00 -4.55
CA GLY A 30 4.95 -12.68 -5.84
C GLY A 30 4.15 -11.67 -6.67
N ASP A 31 2.94 -11.33 -6.26
CA ASP A 31 2.16 -10.30 -6.92
C ASP A 31 2.70 -8.90 -6.61
N PHE A 32 2.76 -8.07 -7.63
CA PHE A 32 2.87 -6.63 -7.53
C PHE A 32 1.72 -6.02 -8.31
N VAL A 33 0.66 -5.68 -7.58
CA VAL A 33 -0.62 -5.24 -8.13
C VAL A 33 -0.73 -3.73 -8.05
N LEU A 34 -1.08 -3.09 -9.17
CA LEU A 34 -1.53 -1.71 -9.19
C LEU A 34 -3.05 -1.69 -8.99
N LEU A 35 -3.52 -1.00 -7.96
CA LEU A 35 -4.94 -0.67 -7.76
C LEU A 35 -5.21 0.71 -8.35
N SER A 36 -6.04 0.77 -9.38
CA SER A 36 -6.49 1.98 -10.04
C SER A 36 -8.01 2.14 -9.94
N GLY A 37 -8.52 3.28 -10.34
CA GLY A 37 -9.94 3.62 -10.35
C GLY A 37 -10.14 5.13 -10.19
N VAL A 38 -11.33 5.61 -10.54
CA VAL A 38 -11.71 7.02 -10.43
C VAL A 38 -11.56 7.50 -8.97
N SER A 39 -11.25 8.78 -8.78
CA SER A 39 -11.23 9.38 -7.44
C SER A 39 -12.62 9.24 -6.79
N GLY A 40 -12.66 8.84 -5.52
CA GLY A 40 -13.91 8.63 -4.78
C GLY A 40 -14.54 7.22 -4.90
N GLU A 41 -14.06 6.34 -5.77
CA GLU A 41 -14.55 4.96 -5.93
C GLU A 41 -14.21 4.01 -4.76
N GLY A 42 -13.49 4.50 -3.73
CA GLY A 42 -13.26 3.72 -2.51
C GLY A 42 -11.88 3.05 -2.40
N LYS A 43 -10.85 3.45 -3.17
CA LYS A 43 -9.50 2.86 -3.08
C LYS A 43 -8.96 2.88 -1.66
N SER A 44 -8.88 4.04 -1.01
CA SER A 44 -8.40 4.17 0.37
C SER A 44 -9.34 3.49 1.38
N THR A 45 -10.65 3.39 1.08
CA THR A 45 -11.61 2.59 1.86
C THR A 45 -11.26 1.10 1.80
N LEU A 46 -10.91 0.57 0.61
CA LEU A 46 -10.49 -0.81 0.46
C LEU A 46 -9.21 -1.09 1.26
N LEU A 47 -8.21 -0.20 1.19
CA LEU A 47 -7.00 -0.33 2.00
C LEU A 47 -7.30 -0.28 3.49
N SER A 48 -8.23 0.60 3.92
CA SER A 48 -8.66 0.71 5.33
C SER A 48 -9.40 -0.55 5.83
N ILE A 49 -10.13 -1.23 4.96
CA ILE A 49 -10.73 -2.53 5.25
C ILE A 49 -9.65 -3.60 5.41
N ILE A 50 -8.68 -3.64 4.51
CA ILE A 50 -7.61 -4.65 4.51
C ILE A 50 -6.71 -4.49 5.75
N ASN A 51 -6.29 -3.26 6.09
CA ASN A 51 -5.41 -3.02 7.25
C ASN A 51 -6.15 -3.01 8.60
N GLY A 52 -7.49 -3.09 8.60
CA GLY A 52 -8.34 -3.16 9.79
C GLY A 52 -8.67 -1.81 10.43
N MET A 53 -8.36 -0.68 9.80
CA MET A 53 -8.87 0.62 10.24
C MET A 53 -10.41 0.64 10.20
N ILE A 54 -11.00 -0.02 9.24
CA ILE A 54 -12.43 -0.33 9.17
C ILE A 54 -12.63 -1.79 9.61
N PRO A 55 -13.53 -2.06 10.56
CA PRO A 55 -14.47 -1.15 11.24
C PRO A 55 -13.97 -0.59 12.59
N PHE A 56 -12.72 -0.83 12.98
CA PHE A 56 -12.27 -0.60 14.36
C PHE A 56 -11.96 0.87 14.70
N ILE A 57 -11.51 1.67 13.74
CA ILE A 57 -11.22 3.10 13.91
C ILE A 57 -12.30 3.91 13.18
N THR A 58 -12.58 3.58 11.94
CA THR A 58 -13.64 4.22 11.15
C THR A 58 -14.86 3.31 11.13
N SER A 59 -15.98 3.81 11.66
CA SER A 59 -17.21 3.03 11.76
C SER A 59 -17.90 2.85 10.41
N GLY A 60 -18.58 1.71 10.26
CA GLY A 60 -19.38 1.36 9.10
C GLY A 60 -19.87 -0.08 9.18
N LYS A 61 -20.77 -0.44 8.29
CA LYS A 61 -21.28 -1.81 8.19
C LYS A 61 -20.41 -2.59 7.20
N LEU A 62 -19.57 -3.49 7.73
CA LEU A 62 -18.72 -4.41 6.97
C LEU A 62 -19.32 -5.82 7.04
N GLU A 63 -19.50 -6.44 5.87
CA GLU A 63 -19.93 -7.82 5.71
C GLU A 63 -18.87 -8.56 4.88
N GLY A 64 -18.82 -9.90 4.99
CA GLY A 64 -17.85 -10.74 4.30
C GLY A 64 -16.67 -11.14 5.18
N LYS A 65 -15.61 -11.67 4.57
CA LYS A 65 -14.43 -12.18 5.28
C LYS A 65 -13.12 -11.74 4.63
N ILE A 66 -12.11 -11.54 5.47
CA ILE A 66 -10.75 -11.17 5.10
C ILE A 66 -9.80 -12.22 5.64
N TYR A 67 -8.99 -12.80 4.76
CA TYR A 67 -8.00 -13.80 5.13
C TYR A 67 -6.59 -13.30 4.81
N VAL A 68 -5.69 -13.47 5.77
CA VAL A 68 -4.25 -13.27 5.60
C VAL A 68 -3.56 -14.60 5.91
N ASN A 69 -2.75 -15.10 4.98
CA ASN A 69 -2.11 -16.42 5.11
C ASN A 69 -3.11 -17.56 5.40
N SER A 70 -4.31 -17.48 4.82
CA SER A 70 -5.44 -18.41 5.04
C SER A 70 -6.09 -18.33 6.43
N GLU A 71 -5.67 -17.42 7.30
CA GLU A 71 -6.29 -17.16 8.60
C GLU A 71 -7.34 -16.05 8.49
N ASP A 72 -8.52 -16.24 9.08
CA ASP A 72 -9.59 -15.24 9.12
C ASP A 72 -9.19 -14.09 10.05
N VAL A 73 -8.92 -12.94 9.48
CA VAL A 73 -8.52 -11.73 10.22
C VAL A 73 -9.65 -10.69 10.29
N THR A 74 -10.87 -11.04 9.90
CA THR A 74 -11.99 -10.08 9.80
C THR A 74 -12.24 -9.32 11.11
N ALA A 75 -12.16 -10.01 12.25
CA ALA A 75 -12.34 -9.44 13.58
C ALA A 75 -11.00 -9.07 14.29
N VAL A 76 -9.86 -9.17 13.59
CA VAL A 76 -8.54 -8.87 14.16
C VAL A 76 -8.28 -7.36 14.11
N ARG A 77 -7.87 -6.78 15.24
CA ARG A 77 -7.61 -5.34 15.39
C ARG A 77 -6.40 -4.86 14.58
N VAL A 78 -6.34 -3.56 14.30
CA VAL A 78 -5.26 -2.90 13.54
C VAL A 78 -3.86 -3.27 14.04
N SER A 79 -3.63 -3.23 15.36
CA SER A 79 -2.31 -3.53 15.96
C SER A 79 -1.81 -4.94 15.64
N GLU A 80 -2.70 -5.92 15.61
CA GLU A 80 -2.34 -7.30 15.28
C GLU A 80 -2.21 -7.49 13.76
N ARG A 81 -3.06 -6.84 12.95
CA ARG A 81 -2.92 -6.86 11.49
C ARG A 81 -1.63 -6.17 11.02
N ALA A 82 -1.17 -5.12 11.73
CA ALA A 82 0.10 -4.46 11.45
C ALA A 82 1.32 -5.37 11.62
N LYS A 83 1.20 -6.49 12.35
CA LYS A 83 2.24 -7.53 12.39
C LYS A 83 2.31 -8.36 11.11
N LEU A 84 1.23 -8.42 10.35
CA LEU A 84 1.08 -9.23 9.12
C LEU A 84 1.21 -8.40 7.85
N ILE A 85 0.73 -7.16 7.87
CA ILE A 85 0.61 -6.26 6.72
C ILE A 85 1.35 -4.95 7.02
N GLY A 86 2.37 -4.65 6.22
CA GLY A 86 3.03 -3.35 6.22
C GLY A 86 2.21 -2.34 5.42
N THR A 87 1.96 -1.16 5.99
CA THR A 87 1.14 -0.13 5.35
C THR A 87 1.89 1.19 5.27
N VAL A 88 1.96 1.77 4.07
CA VAL A 88 2.42 3.13 3.79
C VAL A 88 1.21 3.97 3.40
N LEU A 89 0.87 4.98 4.20
CA LEU A 89 -0.25 5.88 3.93
C LEU A 89 0.17 7.04 3.03
N GLN A 90 -0.81 7.72 2.45
CA GLN A 90 -0.60 8.82 1.50
C GLN A 90 0.23 9.97 2.09
N ASN A 91 -0.01 10.35 3.35
CA ASN A 91 0.73 11.43 4.01
C ASN A 91 1.86 10.87 4.89
N ALA A 92 3.09 10.96 4.41
CA ALA A 92 4.27 10.51 5.14
C ALA A 92 4.52 11.33 6.42
N ASP A 93 4.20 12.63 6.44
CA ASP A 93 4.40 13.48 7.61
C ASP A 93 3.57 13.05 8.83
N GLU A 94 2.39 12.47 8.60
CA GLU A 94 1.52 11.97 9.66
C GLU A 94 1.99 10.64 10.26
N GLN A 95 2.92 9.94 9.58
CA GLN A 95 3.46 8.66 10.02
C GLN A 95 4.81 8.80 10.76
N ILE A 96 5.55 9.91 10.56
CA ILE A 96 6.86 10.11 11.18
C ILE A 96 6.69 10.56 12.63
N VAL A 97 7.31 9.81 13.54
CA VAL A 97 7.26 10.03 15.00
C VAL A 97 8.60 10.54 15.54
N TYR A 98 9.72 10.09 14.97
CA TYR A 98 11.07 10.38 15.47
C TYR A 98 11.82 11.42 14.63
N ASP A 99 12.75 12.14 15.29
CA ASP A 99 13.54 13.18 14.66
C ASP A 99 14.75 12.67 13.85
N ILE A 100 15.14 11.42 14.02
CA ILE A 100 16.28 10.76 13.35
C ILE A 100 15.78 9.55 12.57
N VAL A 101 16.28 9.39 11.35
CA VAL A 101 15.89 8.29 10.44
C VAL A 101 16.07 6.92 11.07
N ARG A 102 17.21 6.68 11.72
CA ARG A 102 17.51 5.40 12.38
C ARG A 102 16.48 5.06 13.45
N ASP A 103 16.08 6.05 14.27
CA ASP A 103 15.14 5.86 15.37
C ASP A 103 13.72 5.60 14.84
N GLU A 104 13.34 6.30 13.76
CA GLU A 104 12.07 6.08 13.06
C GLU A 104 11.95 4.66 12.51
N ILE A 105 13.04 4.11 11.94
CA ILE A 105 13.05 2.74 11.42
C ILE A 105 13.09 1.72 12.56
N ALA A 106 13.85 1.99 13.62
CA ALA A 106 13.94 1.13 14.80
C ALA A 106 12.58 0.94 15.46
N PHE A 107 11.80 2.01 15.62
CA PHE A 107 10.52 2.02 16.30
C PHE A 107 9.55 0.93 15.81
N GLY A 108 9.39 0.80 14.49
CA GLY A 108 8.55 -0.25 13.92
C GLY A 108 9.05 -1.67 14.23
N CYS A 109 10.37 -1.85 14.22
CA CYS A 109 11.00 -3.14 14.54
C CYS A 109 10.89 -3.49 16.03
N GLU A 110 11.07 -2.51 16.92
CA GLU A 110 10.95 -2.67 18.38
C GLU A 110 9.53 -3.08 18.78
N ASN A 111 8.50 -2.48 18.17
CA ASN A 111 7.10 -2.86 18.38
C ASN A 111 6.77 -4.30 17.95
N LEU A 112 7.65 -4.93 17.18
CA LEU A 112 7.56 -6.32 16.74
C LEU A 112 8.49 -7.24 17.54
N ASP A 113 9.07 -6.77 18.65
CA ASP A 113 9.99 -7.51 19.52
C ASP A 113 11.23 -8.07 18.76
N ILE A 114 11.72 -7.33 17.74
CA ILE A 114 12.89 -7.73 16.96
C ILE A 114 14.17 -7.49 17.78
N PRO A 115 15.11 -8.45 17.85
CA PRO A 115 16.37 -8.26 18.57
C PRO A 115 17.21 -7.08 18.00
N VAL A 116 17.86 -6.31 18.90
CA VAL A 116 18.60 -5.08 18.58
C VAL A 116 19.63 -5.30 17.46
N GLU A 117 20.42 -6.38 17.54
CA GLU A 117 21.44 -6.71 16.52
C GLU A 117 20.81 -6.98 15.14
N THR A 118 19.55 -7.37 15.10
CA THR A 118 18.78 -7.54 13.88
C THR A 118 18.24 -6.21 13.38
N ILE A 119 17.82 -5.32 14.29
CA ILE A 119 17.32 -3.98 13.96
C ILE A 119 18.39 -3.18 13.24
N ASP A 120 19.63 -3.12 13.73
CA ASP A 120 20.72 -2.39 13.10
C ASP A 120 20.97 -2.84 11.65
N ARG A 121 20.99 -4.15 11.41
CA ARG A 121 21.11 -4.70 10.05
C ARG A 121 19.93 -4.35 9.14
N ARG A 122 18.71 -4.28 9.71
CA ARG A 122 17.50 -3.90 8.95
C ARG A 122 17.48 -2.43 8.61
N ILE A 123 17.92 -1.56 9.54
CA ILE A 123 18.10 -0.13 9.29
C ILE A 123 19.06 0.08 8.13
N GLU A 124 20.25 -0.51 8.19
CA GLU A 124 21.25 -0.39 7.14
C GLU A 124 20.71 -0.87 5.79
N ALA A 125 20.10 -2.05 5.75
CA ALA A 125 19.54 -2.61 4.52
C ALA A 125 18.42 -1.73 3.92
N SER A 126 17.48 -1.23 4.74
CA SER A 126 16.36 -0.45 4.26
C SER A 126 16.75 0.98 3.86
N THR A 127 17.65 1.61 4.60
CA THR A 127 18.18 2.94 4.25
C THR A 127 19.00 2.91 2.97
N ASN A 128 19.84 1.89 2.77
CA ASN A 128 20.57 1.67 1.52
C ASN A 128 19.61 1.44 0.34
N MET A 129 18.56 0.63 0.52
CA MET A 129 17.53 0.36 -0.50
C MET A 129 16.78 1.63 -0.93
N MET A 130 16.46 2.50 0.02
CA MET A 130 15.76 3.76 -0.21
C MET A 130 16.69 4.95 -0.48
N LYS A 131 18.02 4.77 -0.49
CA LYS A 131 19.03 5.82 -0.66
C LYS A 131 18.82 7.01 0.27
N ILE A 132 18.71 6.76 1.56
CA ILE A 132 18.60 7.76 2.62
C ILE A 132 19.69 7.52 3.67
N SER A 133 20.15 8.58 4.34
CA SER A 133 21.13 8.45 5.43
C SER A 133 20.43 8.06 6.74
N PRO A 134 20.90 7.05 7.48
CA PRO A 134 20.33 6.67 8.77
C PRO A 134 20.47 7.75 9.84
N ASP A 135 21.46 8.62 9.71
CA ASP A 135 21.74 9.69 10.69
C ASP A 135 21.11 11.05 10.30
N ALA A 136 20.31 11.09 9.21
CA ALA A 136 19.64 12.29 8.78
C ALA A 136 18.51 12.69 9.75
N LYS A 137 18.26 14.00 9.85
CA LYS A 137 17.15 14.55 10.63
C LYS A 137 15.87 14.59 9.78
N THR A 138 14.80 13.97 10.27
CA THR A 138 13.52 13.87 9.56
C THR A 138 12.90 15.22 9.27
N ARG A 139 13.08 16.22 10.17
CA ARG A 139 12.58 17.59 10.01
C ARG A 139 13.20 18.34 8.82
N THR A 140 14.41 17.96 8.39
CA THR A 140 15.09 18.62 7.27
C THR A 140 14.91 17.90 5.94
N MET A 141 14.19 16.77 5.94
CA MET A 141 13.93 15.98 4.74
C MET A 141 12.86 16.63 3.86
N SER A 142 13.05 16.54 2.54
CA SER A 142 12.00 16.86 1.58
C SER A 142 10.84 15.86 1.68
N GLY A 143 9.65 16.21 1.16
CA GLY A 143 8.50 15.30 1.14
C GLY A 143 8.83 13.94 0.50
N GLY A 144 9.59 13.94 -0.61
CA GLY A 144 10.04 12.70 -1.26
C GLY A 144 11.03 11.89 -0.42
N GLN A 145 11.91 12.53 0.34
CA GLN A 145 12.78 11.83 1.29
C GLN A 145 11.99 11.22 2.45
N LYS A 146 11.00 11.94 2.98
CA LYS A 146 10.09 11.44 4.02
C LYS A 146 9.27 10.23 3.53
N GLN A 147 8.78 10.30 2.29
CA GLN A 147 8.07 9.16 1.69
C GLN A 147 8.96 7.91 1.57
N ARG A 148 10.22 8.09 1.17
CA ARG A 148 11.22 7.00 1.14
C ARG A 148 11.56 6.51 2.55
N LEU A 149 11.60 7.39 3.55
CA LEU A 149 11.82 7.01 4.95
C LEU A 149 10.69 6.10 5.48
N ILE A 150 9.43 6.50 5.33
CA ILE A 150 8.30 5.67 5.78
C ILE A 150 8.25 4.34 5.04
N THR A 151 8.58 4.34 3.74
CA THR A 151 8.73 3.07 3.01
C THR A 151 9.88 2.24 3.60
N ALA A 152 11.05 2.82 3.90
CA ALA A 152 12.18 2.10 4.52
C ALA A 152 11.80 1.51 5.87
N SER A 153 11.08 2.28 6.72
CA SER A 153 10.59 1.83 8.02
C SER A 153 9.65 0.63 7.87
N THR A 154 8.68 0.71 6.95
CA THR A 154 7.76 -0.39 6.64
C THR A 154 8.52 -1.63 6.15
N LEU A 155 9.50 -1.48 5.25
CA LEU A 155 10.27 -2.61 4.73
C LEU A 155 11.19 -3.26 5.77
N ALA A 156 11.70 -2.48 6.73
CA ALA A 156 12.52 -2.99 7.83
C ALA A 156 11.77 -3.96 8.74
N MET A 157 10.46 -3.79 8.88
CA MET A 157 9.60 -4.69 9.67
C MET A 157 9.43 -6.08 9.03
N LYS A 158 9.64 -6.20 7.69
CA LYS A 158 9.61 -7.45 6.90
C LYS A 158 8.26 -8.18 6.86
N GLN A 159 7.15 -7.48 7.00
CA GLN A 159 5.86 -8.06 6.66
C GLN A 159 5.87 -8.49 5.18
N LYS A 160 5.32 -9.66 4.89
CA LYS A 160 5.30 -10.23 3.53
C LYS A 160 4.22 -9.65 2.63
N ILE A 161 3.28 -8.93 3.19
CA ILE A 161 2.24 -8.18 2.47
C ILE A 161 2.49 -6.69 2.71
N ILE A 162 2.59 -5.92 1.63
CA ILE A 162 2.88 -4.49 1.68
C ILE A 162 1.79 -3.74 0.90
N ILE A 163 1.18 -2.77 1.54
CA ILE A 163 0.14 -1.92 0.96
C ILE A 163 0.64 -0.48 0.97
N LEU A 164 0.53 0.21 -0.18
CA LEU A 164 0.96 1.59 -0.30
C LEU A 164 -0.16 2.43 -0.94
N ASP A 165 -0.51 3.53 -0.29
CA ASP A 165 -1.50 4.48 -0.77
C ASP A 165 -0.79 5.73 -1.34
N GLU A 166 -0.78 5.89 -2.65
CA GLU A 166 -0.20 7.00 -3.43
C GLU A 166 1.24 7.39 -3.02
N PRO A 167 2.18 6.43 -2.86
CA PRO A 167 3.51 6.71 -2.33
C PRO A 167 4.39 7.51 -3.30
N LEU A 168 3.98 7.74 -4.54
CA LEU A 168 4.75 8.51 -5.52
C LEU A 168 4.42 10.01 -5.54
N ALA A 169 3.40 10.47 -4.80
CA ALA A 169 2.87 11.82 -4.89
C ALA A 169 3.94 12.91 -4.71
N ASN A 170 4.90 12.71 -3.80
CA ASN A 170 5.95 13.68 -3.47
C ASN A 170 7.34 13.29 -4.04
N LEU A 171 7.40 12.27 -4.90
CA LEU A 171 8.66 11.78 -5.47
C LEU A 171 8.93 12.38 -6.85
N ASP A 172 10.18 12.79 -7.05
CA ASP A 172 10.73 13.02 -8.38
C ASP A 172 10.87 11.69 -9.15
N VAL A 173 11.28 11.78 -10.41
CA VAL A 173 11.40 10.59 -11.28
C VAL A 173 12.39 9.58 -10.71
N GLU A 174 13.54 10.04 -10.20
CA GLU A 174 14.56 9.17 -9.62
C GLU A 174 14.04 8.47 -8.34
N GLY A 175 13.42 9.23 -7.43
CA GLY A 175 12.82 8.69 -6.20
C GLY A 175 11.73 7.66 -6.48
N ALA A 176 10.89 7.90 -7.48
CA ALA A 176 9.86 6.96 -7.90
C ALA A 176 10.48 5.65 -8.42
N HIS A 177 11.54 5.71 -9.25
CA HIS A 177 12.24 4.52 -9.74
C HIS A 177 12.94 3.75 -8.63
N ILE A 178 13.54 4.43 -7.64
CA ILE A 178 14.15 3.78 -6.46
C ILE A 178 13.08 2.98 -5.71
N LEU A 179 11.95 3.61 -5.37
CA LEU A 179 10.87 2.98 -4.61
C LEU A 179 10.27 1.80 -5.39
N LEU A 180 9.86 2.01 -6.64
CA LEU A 180 9.25 0.97 -7.46
C LEU A 180 10.21 -0.20 -7.75
N GLY A 181 11.50 0.09 -7.95
CA GLY A 181 12.54 -0.93 -8.13
C GLY A 181 12.70 -1.81 -6.90
N ALA A 182 12.68 -1.21 -5.70
CA ALA A 182 12.72 -1.93 -4.43
C ALA A 182 11.49 -2.83 -4.26
N LEU A 183 10.28 -2.30 -4.48
CA LEU A 183 9.03 -3.08 -4.40
C LEU A 183 9.02 -4.23 -5.41
N ARG A 184 9.51 -4.00 -6.64
CA ARG A 184 9.62 -5.06 -7.64
C ARG A 184 10.58 -6.17 -7.24
N SER A 185 11.72 -5.81 -6.62
CA SER A 185 12.66 -6.79 -6.10
C SER A 185 12.06 -7.63 -4.98
N LEU A 186 11.29 -7.01 -4.09
CA LEU A 186 10.59 -7.70 -3.02
C LEU A 186 9.51 -8.64 -3.55
N SER A 187 8.70 -8.19 -4.50
CA SER A 187 7.68 -9.04 -5.14
C SER A 187 8.32 -10.29 -5.76
N LYS A 188 9.45 -10.13 -6.50
CA LYS A 188 10.22 -11.27 -7.03
C LYS A 188 10.79 -12.19 -5.94
N SER A 189 10.97 -11.68 -4.72
CA SER A 189 11.41 -12.44 -3.54
C SER A 189 10.25 -13.01 -2.72
N GLY A 190 9.05 -13.05 -3.30
CA GLY A 190 7.87 -13.66 -2.71
C GLY A 190 7.09 -12.75 -1.75
N TYR A 191 7.25 -11.43 -1.83
CA TYR A 191 6.33 -10.51 -1.16
C TYR A 191 5.09 -10.27 -2.03
N ALA A 192 3.97 -9.97 -1.41
CA ALA A 192 2.76 -9.50 -2.07
C ALA A 192 2.67 -7.98 -1.89
N VAL A 193 2.54 -7.24 -3.00
CA VAL A 193 2.53 -5.78 -2.99
C VAL A 193 1.24 -5.28 -3.64
N LEU A 194 0.49 -4.43 -2.94
CA LEU A 194 -0.67 -3.71 -3.44
C LEU A 194 -0.36 -2.21 -3.41
N LEU A 195 -0.35 -1.59 -4.57
CA LEU A 195 -0.01 -0.19 -4.76
C LEU A 195 -1.20 0.57 -5.33
N VAL A 196 -1.68 1.59 -4.64
CA VAL A 196 -2.61 2.59 -5.20
C VAL A 196 -1.79 3.70 -5.83
N GLU A 197 -2.02 3.98 -7.09
CA GLU A 197 -1.33 5.05 -7.81
C GLU A 197 -2.11 5.55 -9.02
N HIS A 198 -1.87 6.83 -9.37
CA HIS A 198 -2.44 7.49 -10.54
C HIS A 198 -1.42 7.70 -11.67
N ARG A 199 -0.11 7.61 -11.37
CA ARG A 199 0.99 7.78 -12.34
C ARG A 199 1.25 6.47 -13.11
N LEU A 200 0.29 6.03 -13.91
CA LEU A 200 0.26 4.71 -14.54
C LEU A 200 1.46 4.43 -15.43
N ASP A 201 1.90 5.40 -16.22
CA ASP A 201 3.04 5.25 -17.13
C ASP A 201 4.33 4.93 -16.37
N VAL A 202 4.50 5.49 -15.16
CA VAL A 202 5.66 5.26 -14.30
C VAL A 202 5.59 3.88 -13.64
N VAL A 203 4.41 3.43 -13.21
CA VAL A 203 4.21 2.20 -12.44
C VAL A 203 4.15 0.95 -13.33
N ARG A 204 3.56 1.05 -14.52
CA ARG A 204 3.30 -0.06 -15.44
C ARG A 204 4.48 -1.01 -15.70
N PRO A 205 5.75 -0.54 -15.85
CA PRO A 205 6.89 -1.44 -16.05
C PRO A 205 7.18 -2.37 -14.88
N TYR A 206 6.74 -2.02 -13.67
CA TYR A 206 7.10 -2.71 -12.43
C TYR A 206 6.06 -3.74 -11.97
N VAL A 207 4.78 -3.49 -12.22
CA VAL A 207 3.68 -4.36 -11.77
C VAL A 207 3.52 -5.59 -12.66
N ASN A 208 2.93 -6.65 -12.12
CA ASN A 208 2.59 -7.85 -12.88
C ASN A 208 1.08 -8.10 -13.01
N LYS A 209 0.28 -7.46 -12.16
CA LYS A 209 -1.19 -7.48 -12.25
C LYS A 209 -1.73 -6.07 -12.04
N VAL A 210 -2.94 -5.85 -12.51
CA VAL A 210 -3.69 -4.61 -12.31
C VAL A 210 -5.05 -4.94 -11.73
N MET A 211 -5.52 -4.07 -10.87
CA MET A 211 -6.82 -4.16 -10.20
C MET A 211 -7.51 -2.81 -10.37
N TRP A 212 -8.81 -2.81 -10.60
CA TRP A 212 -9.57 -1.56 -10.66
C TRP A 212 -10.90 -1.69 -9.93
N ILE A 213 -11.32 -0.55 -9.38
CA ILE A 213 -12.62 -0.40 -8.74
C ILE A 213 -13.55 0.29 -9.73
N LYS A 214 -14.73 -0.29 -9.92
CA LYS A 214 -15.80 0.29 -10.74
C LYS A 214 -17.14 -0.26 -10.29
N ASP A 215 -18.15 0.60 -10.24
CA ASP A 215 -19.53 0.22 -9.93
C ASP A 215 -19.62 -0.64 -8.63
N LYS A 216 -18.91 -0.20 -7.56
CA LYS A 216 -18.88 -0.87 -6.23
C LYS A 216 -18.22 -2.25 -6.23
N ASN A 217 -17.58 -2.63 -7.32
CA ASN A 217 -16.91 -3.92 -7.47
C ASN A 217 -15.42 -3.76 -7.78
N VAL A 218 -14.68 -4.84 -7.59
CA VAL A 218 -13.24 -4.92 -7.83
C VAL A 218 -12.97 -6.00 -8.87
N THR A 219 -12.21 -5.66 -9.90
CA THR A 219 -11.78 -6.60 -10.93
C THR A 219 -10.25 -6.61 -11.02
N MET A 220 -9.64 -7.79 -11.18
CA MET A 220 -8.20 -7.95 -11.31
C MET A 220 -7.83 -8.66 -12.61
N SER A 221 -6.73 -8.25 -13.25
CA SER A 221 -6.22 -8.82 -14.49
C SER A 221 -4.69 -8.87 -14.50
N ALA A 222 -4.15 -9.92 -15.12
CA ALA A 222 -2.73 -9.98 -15.47
C ALA A 222 -2.41 -9.18 -16.75
N ASP A 223 -3.42 -8.80 -17.53
CA ASP A 223 -3.26 -7.89 -18.65
C ASP A 223 -3.13 -6.45 -18.14
N LYS A 224 -1.92 -5.93 -18.14
CA LYS A 224 -1.61 -4.59 -17.64
C LYS A 224 -2.26 -3.47 -18.49
N ASP A 225 -2.64 -3.76 -19.72
CA ASP A 225 -3.32 -2.80 -20.60
C ASP A 225 -4.82 -2.74 -20.32
N ALA A 226 -5.35 -3.67 -19.54
CA ALA A 226 -6.75 -3.67 -19.14
C ALA A 226 -7.15 -2.38 -18.41
N VAL A 227 -6.29 -1.87 -17.51
CA VAL A 227 -6.52 -0.59 -16.80
C VAL A 227 -6.56 0.58 -17.77
N LEU A 228 -5.59 0.67 -18.69
CA LEU A 228 -5.55 1.75 -19.67
C LEU A 228 -6.79 1.76 -20.58
N ARG A 229 -7.36 0.59 -20.85
CA ARG A 229 -8.64 0.49 -21.57
C ARG A 229 -9.80 0.97 -20.71
N CYS A 230 -9.81 0.64 -19.42
CA CYS A 230 -10.86 1.08 -18.49
C CYS A 230 -10.81 2.61 -18.27
N GLU A 231 -9.63 3.20 -18.10
CA GLU A 231 -9.48 4.65 -17.89
C GLU A 231 -9.85 5.47 -19.13
N ARG A 232 -9.51 5.00 -20.34
CA ARG A 232 -9.91 5.68 -21.58
C ARG A 232 -11.43 5.72 -21.78
N VAL A 233 -12.15 4.82 -21.16
CA VAL A 233 -13.63 4.79 -21.17
C VAL A 233 -14.21 5.74 -20.11
N ILE A 234 -13.45 6.02 -19.05
CA ILE A 234 -13.91 6.81 -17.88
C ILE A 234 -13.57 8.30 -18.03
N GLU A 235 -12.52 8.68 -18.75
CA GLU A 235 -12.10 10.06 -18.99
C GLU A 235 -12.14 10.48 -20.48
N PRO A 236 -13.29 10.53 -21.15
CA PRO A 236 -13.34 11.11 -22.49
C PRO A 236 -13.27 12.65 -22.53
N GLU A 237 -13.45 13.36 -21.39
CA GLU A 237 -13.71 14.82 -21.43
C GLU A 237 -12.61 15.71 -20.87
N ASN A 238 -11.60 15.22 -20.16
CA ASN A 238 -10.61 16.10 -19.48
C ASN A 238 -9.30 16.37 -20.26
N ARG A 239 -9.17 15.94 -21.53
CA ARG A 239 -7.96 16.21 -22.35
C ARG A 239 -8.01 17.45 -23.23
N LEU A 240 -9.04 18.32 -23.11
CA LEU A 240 -9.21 19.50 -23.98
C LEU A 240 -8.75 20.83 -23.38
N HIS A 241 -8.11 20.87 -22.24
CA HIS A 241 -7.60 22.11 -21.66
C HIS A 241 -6.11 22.02 -21.27
N THR A 242 -5.24 21.80 -22.25
CA THR A 242 -3.83 22.24 -22.17
C THR A 242 -3.32 22.50 -23.58
N VAL A 243 -3.50 23.75 -24.01
CA VAL A 243 -2.74 24.42 -25.06
C VAL A 243 -1.99 25.54 -24.37
#